data_352d4e5b683af241207922919f74de70
#
_entry.id   352d4e5b683af241207922919f74de70
#
_cell.length_a   1.000
_cell.length_b   1.000
_cell.length_c   1.000
_cell.angle_alpha   90.00
_cell.angle_beta   90.00
_cell.angle_gamma   90.00
#
_symmetry.space_group_name_H-M   'P 1'
#
loop_
_entity.id
_entity.type
_entity.pdbx_description
1 polymer ?
#
loop_
_entity_poly.entity_id
_entity_poly.type
_entity_poly.pdbx_seq_one_letter_code
_entity_poly.pdbx_strand_id
1 'polypeptide(L)'
;MHPELFLLIGISCSLGFTPGPNNAVASFSGFNFGIKKTIPSILGVWLGYTSLVISINFVLISTFIKYPLIQEVIRILGTIFLLYLAYKISFSSLSKEDKKINPVKFIDTFIFQFLNPKGVMAAITLISNFVIEDDYLKSSLTVIAVCSLTALSSITTWAFLGKFLRNFATNNNFIKRFN
;
A
#
# COMPACT_ATOMS: atom_id res chain seq x y z
N MET A 1 -8.66 24.01 -11.89
CA MET A 1 -9.06 22.62 -11.63
C MET A 1 -8.34 21.76 -12.64
N HIS A 2 -7.80 20.59 -12.26
CA HIS A 2 -7.13 19.70 -13.20
C HIS A 2 -8.13 19.22 -14.26
N PRO A 3 -7.85 19.32 -15.59
CA PRO A 3 -8.84 19.01 -16.64
C PRO A 3 -9.35 17.56 -16.57
N GLU A 4 -8.50 16.63 -16.15
CA GLU A 4 -8.83 15.21 -16.07
C GLU A 4 -8.95 14.70 -14.63
N LEU A 5 -9.39 15.54 -13.69
CA LEU A 5 -9.44 15.22 -12.26
C LEU A 5 -10.24 13.93 -11.98
N PHE A 6 -11.39 13.76 -12.60
CA PHE A 6 -12.23 12.57 -12.37
C PHE A 6 -11.57 11.30 -12.89
N LEU A 7 -10.87 11.37 -14.02
CA LEU A 7 -10.13 10.24 -14.57
C LEU A 7 -8.95 9.88 -13.65
N LEU A 8 -8.19 10.88 -13.19
CA LEU A 8 -7.12 10.71 -12.21
C LEU A 8 -7.62 10.02 -10.94
N ILE A 9 -8.73 10.47 -10.36
CA ILE A 9 -9.32 9.86 -9.17
C ILE A 9 -9.74 8.42 -9.47
N GLY A 10 -10.42 8.17 -10.59
CA GLY A 10 -10.88 6.83 -10.97
C GLY A 10 -9.74 5.84 -11.12
N ILE A 11 -8.68 6.20 -11.84
CA ILE A 11 -7.49 5.35 -12.03
C ILE A 11 -6.75 5.17 -10.72
N SER A 12 -6.53 6.24 -9.94
CA SER A 12 -5.87 6.16 -8.64
C SER A 12 -6.63 5.22 -7.68
N CYS A 13 -7.95 5.33 -7.61
CA CYS A 13 -8.79 4.44 -6.81
C CYS A 13 -8.69 2.98 -7.31
N SER A 14 -8.77 2.75 -8.60
CA SER A 14 -8.65 1.41 -9.18
C SER A 14 -7.32 0.75 -8.82
N LEU A 15 -6.21 1.48 -8.95
CA LEU A 15 -4.88 1.01 -8.59
C LEU A 15 -4.73 0.80 -7.08
N GLY A 16 -5.25 1.74 -6.27
CA GLY A 16 -5.12 1.71 -4.82
C GLY A 16 -5.94 0.58 -4.17
N PHE A 17 -7.19 0.41 -4.56
CA PHE A 17 -8.10 -0.55 -3.95
C PHE A 17 -7.94 -1.98 -4.46
N THR A 18 -7.29 -2.22 -5.63
CA THR A 18 -6.99 -3.59 -6.08
C THR A 18 -6.12 -4.31 -5.07
N PRO A 19 -6.37 -5.64 -4.83
CA PRO A 19 -5.55 -6.44 -3.94
C PRO A 19 -4.06 -6.30 -4.24
N GLY A 20 -3.26 -6.18 -3.19
CA GLY A 20 -1.82 -6.05 -3.31
C GLY A 20 -1.13 -6.16 -1.95
N PRO A 21 0.21 -6.09 -1.91
CA PRO A 21 0.99 -6.35 -0.70
C PRO A 21 0.59 -5.49 0.49
N ASN A 22 0.47 -4.18 0.31
CA ASN A 22 0.05 -3.25 1.37
C ASN A 22 -1.33 -3.62 1.92
N ASN A 23 -2.27 -3.88 1.02
CA ASN A 23 -3.65 -4.20 1.35
C ASN A 23 -3.75 -5.53 2.12
N ALA A 24 -2.96 -6.53 1.71
CA ALA A 24 -2.85 -7.80 2.43
C ALA A 24 -2.28 -7.61 3.85
N VAL A 25 -1.20 -6.84 3.99
CA VAL A 25 -0.59 -6.52 5.31
C VAL A 25 -1.57 -5.77 6.20
N ALA A 26 -2.29 -4.80 5.68
CA ALA A 26 -3.27 -4.03 6.43
C ALA A 26 -4.45 -4.90 6.89
N SER A 27 -4.98 -5.73 5.99
CA SER A 27 -6.06 -6.68 6.30
C SER A 27 -5.61 -7.69 7.35
N PHE A 28 -4.45 -8.29 7.19
CA PHE A 28 -3.86 -9.22 8.17
C PHE A 28 -3.67 -8.54 9.54
N SER A 29 -3.12 -7.33 9.56
CA SER A 29 -2.91 -6.58 10.80
C SER A 29 -4.23 -6.22 11.48
N GLY A 30 -5.21 -5.75 10.70
CA GLY A 30 -6.56 -5.45 11.20
C GLY A 30 -7.25 -6.68 11.79
N PHE A 31 -7.11 -7.83 11.11
CA PHE A 31 -7.63 -9.12 11.58
C PHE A 31 -7.00 -9.57 12.90
N ASN A 32 -5.68 -9.58 12.99
CA ASN A 32 -4.98 -10.16 14.15
C ASN A 32 -4.90 -9.21 15.35
N PHE A 33 -4.73 -7.90 15.12
CA PHE A 33 -4.40 -6.94 16.17
C PHE A 33 -5.47 -5.87 16.39
N GLY A 34 -6.43 -5.75 15.46
CA GLY A 34 -7.43 -4.69 15.45
C GLY A 34 -6.84 -3.34 15.03
N ILE A 35 -7.73 -2.35 14.82
CA ILE A 35 -7.35 -1.08 14.18
C ILE A 35 -6.31 -0.29 14.99
N LYS A 36 -6.45 -0.17 16.32
CA LYS A 36 -5.51 0.63 17.12
C LYS A 36 -4.06 0.22 16.94
N LYS A 37 -3.79 -1.08 16.91
CA LYS A 37 -2.43 -1.61 16.72
C LYS A 37 -1.98 -1.60 15.26
N THR A 38 -2.89 -1.41 14.30
CA THR A 38 -2.61 -1.29 12.86
C THR A 38 -2.30 0.16 12.44
N ILE A 39 -2.69 1.17 13.25
CA ILE A 39 -2.44 2.59 12.91
C ILE A 39 -0.99 2.87 12.50
N PRO A 40 0.06 2.41 13.21
CA PRO A 40 1.44 2.68 12.79
C PRO A 40 1.74 2.18 11.38
N SER A 41 1.25 0.99 11.02
CA SER A 41 1.39 0.44 9.67
C SER A 41 0.62 1.24 8.62
N ILE A 42 -0.60 1.69 8.93
CA ILE A 42 -1.41 2.56 8.05
C ILE A 42 -0.66 3.87 7.77
N LEU A 43 -0.15 4.52 8.81
CA LEU A 43 0.62 5.76 8.68
C LEU A 43 1.92 5.55 7.89
N GLY A 44 2.59 4.41 8.09
CA GLY A 44 3.79 4.05 7.35
C GLY A 44 3.52 3.89 5.85
N VAL A 45 2.44 3.19 5.47
CA VAL A 45 2.03 3.06 4.06
C VAL A 45 1.66 4.43 3.49
N TRP A 46 0.83 5.18 4.18
CA TRP A 46 0.35 6.48 3.70
C TRP A 46 1.49 7.48 3.46
N LEU A 47 2.29 7.73 4.50
CA LEU A 47 3.40 8.69 4.41
C LEU A 47 4.52 8.18 3.51
N GLY A 48 4.82 6.89 3.54
CA GLY A 48 5.81 6.27 2.66
C GLY A 48 5.41 6.37 1.18
N TYR A 49 4.16 6.06 0.85
CA TYR A 49 3.67 6.18 -0.54
C TYR A 49 3.60 7.64 -1.00
N THR A 50 3.15 8.55 -0.14
CA THR A 50 3.16 9.98 -0.46
C THR A 50 4.58 10.49 -0.71
N SER A 51 5.54 10.09 0.14
CA SER A 51 6.96 10.43 -0.05
C SER A 51 7.53 9.83 -1.33
N LEU A 52 7.16 8.60 -1.68
CA LEU A 52 7.54 7.96 -2.94
C LEU A 52 7.03 8.75 -4.15
N VAL A 53 5.74 9.12 -4.17
CA VAL A 53 5.13 9.90 -5.26
C VAL A 53 5.84 11.24 -5.43
N ILE A 54 6.12 11.94 -4.32
CA ILE A 54 6.88 13.20 -4.33
C ILE A 54 8.28 12.97 -4.90
N SER A 55 8.99 11.94 -4.44
CA SER A 55 10.35 11.64 -4.89
C SER A 55 10.40 11.29 -6.37
N ILE A 56 9.46 10.51 -6.87
CA ILE A 56 9.38 10.18 -8.30
C ILE A 56 9.07 11.43 -9.10
N ASN A 57 8.08 12.22 -8.70
CA ASN A 57 7.66 13.40 -9.46
C ASN A 57 8.78 14.45 -9.60
N PHE A 58 9.46 14.79 -8.52
CA PHE A 58 10.42 15.89 -8.53
C PHE A 58 11.86 15.48 -8.80
N VAL A 59 12.23 14.22 -8.61
CA VAL A 59 13.64 13.78 -8.63
C VAL A 59 13.89 12.62 -9.59
N LEU A 60 13.03 11.59 -9.55
CA LEU A 60 13.37 10.29 -10.14
C LEU A 60 12.69 10.00 -11.47
N ILE A 61 11.69 10.78 -11.89
CA ILE A 61 10.89 10.45 -13.09
C ILE A 61 11.76 10.27 -14.35
N SER A 62 12.70 11.20 -14.60
CA SER A 62 13.61 11.12 -15.74
C SER A 62 14.54 9.92 -15.63
N THR A 63 14.97 9.57 -14.43
CA THR A 63 15.84 8.41 -14.16
C THR A 63 15.09 7.10 -14.44
N PHE A 64 13.85 6.97 -13.98
CA PHE A 64 13.03 5.77 -14.24
C PHE A 64 12.69 5.57 -15.71
N ILE A 65 12.43 6.67 -16.44
CA ILE A 65 12.17 6.61 -17.88
C ILE A 65 13.46 6.24 -18.64
N LYS A 66 14.60 6.84 -18.26
CA LYS A 66 15.87 6.63 -18.94
C LYS A 66 16.49 5.25 -18.67
N TYR A 67 16.28 4.69 -17.49
CA TYR A 67 16.88 3.43 -17.04
C TYR A 67 15.84 2.41 -16.58
N PRO A 68 15.15 1.71 -17.50
CA PRO A 68 14.13 0.70 -17.15
C PRO A 68 14.67 -0.43 -16.26
N LEU A 69 15.98 -0.70 -16.30
CA LEU A 69 16.63 -1.70 -15.45
C LEU A 69 16.41 -1.42 -13.95
N ILE A 70 16.28 -0.16 -13.55
CA ILE A 70 16.01 0.22 -12.16
C ILE A 70 14.64 -0.31 -11.72
N GLN A 71 13.65 -0.25 -12.60
CA GLN A 71 12.30 -0.77 -12.34
C GLN A 71 12.35 -2.30 -12.14
N GLU A 72 13.15 -3.01 -12.93
CA GLU A 72 13.35 -4.45 -12.82
C GLU A 72 14.02 -4.83 -11.50
N VAL A 73 15.06 -4.12 -11.10
CA VAL A 73 15.72 -4.31 -9.80
C VAL A 73 14.73 -4.10 -8.63
N ILE A 74 13.92 -3.04 -8.67
CA ILE A 74 12.89 -2.79 -7.66
C ILE A 74 11.88 -3.92 -7.64
N ARG A 75 11.47 -4.44 -8.80
CA ARG A 75 10.54 -5.58 -8.89
C ARG A 75 11.10 -6.82 -8.21
N ILE A 76 12.37 -7.14 -8.46
CA ILE A 76 13.05 -8.30 -7.85
C ILE A 76 13.17 -8.12 -6.33
N LEU A 77 13.68 -6.99 -5.87
CA LEU A 77 13.82 -6.69 -4.44
C LEU A 77 12.47 -6.69 -3.71
N GLY A 78 11.45 -6.09 -4.34
CA GLY A 78 10.09 -6.10 -3.82
C GLY A 78 9.51 -7.51 -3.70
N THR A 79 9.76 -8.36 -4.70
CA THR A 79 9.32 -9.77 -4.67
C THR A 79 10.00 -10.54 -3.54
N ILE A 80 11.31 -10.38 -3.37
CA ILE A 80 12.07 -11.00 -2.27
C ILE A 80 11.51 -10.54 -0.92
N PHE A 81 11.25 -9.25 -0.77
CA PHE A 81 10.65 -8.72 0.47
C PHE A 81 9.25 -9.29 0.74
N LEU A 82 8.43 -9.45 -0.29
CA LEU A 82 7.11 -10.08 -0.16
C LEU A 82 7.19 -11.54 0.27
N LEU A 83 8.10 -12.31 -0.30
CA LEU A 83 8.35 -13.69 0.10
C LEU A 83 8.83 -13.77 1.55
N TYR A 84 9.72 -12.88 1.95
CA TYR A 84 10.14 -12.74 3.34
C TYR A 84 8.95 -12.43 4.28
N LEU A 85 8.09 -11.50 3.89
CA LEU A 85 6.92 -11.13 4.68
C LEU A 85 5.92 -12.28 4.78
N ALA A 86 5.65 -12.97 3.68
CA ALA A 86 4.79 -14.15 3.62
C ALA A 86 5.35 -15.29 4.50
N TYR A 87 6.65 -15.55 4.42
CA TYR A 87 7.33 -16.50 5.30
C TYR A 87 7.14 -16.12 6.76
N LYS A 88 7.45 -14.89 7.14
CA LYS A 88 7.31 -14.39 8.52
C LYS A 88 5.87 -14.53 9.04
N ILE A 89 4.86 -14.28 8.21
CA ILE A 89 3.45 -14.42 8.58
C ILE A 89 3.08 -15.90 8.73
N SER A 90 3.44 -16.75 7.76
CA SER A 90 3.04 -18.16 7.74
C SER A 90 3.68 -18.98 8.87
N PHE A 91 4.95 -18.75 9.15
CA PHE A 91 5.67 -19.53 10.16
C PHE A 91 5.55 -18.99 11.58
N SER A 92 5.11 -17.73 11.76
CA SER A 92 4.78 -17.22 13.08
C SER A 92 3.54 -17.87 13.71
N SER A 93 2.68 -18.48 12.89
CA SER A 93 1.48 -19.20 13.35
C SER A 93 1.73 -20.69 13.68
N LEU A 94 2.85 -21.27 13.25
CA LEU A 94 3.16 -22.69 13.41
C LEU A 94 4.00 -23.01 14.65
N SER A 95 4.66 -22.04 15.25
CA SER A 95 5.36 -22.25 16.52
C SER A 95 4.36 -22.25 17.66
N LYS A 96 4.10 -23.43 18.21
CA LYS A 96 3.25 -23.70 19.39
C LYS A 96 3.78 -23.10 20.70
N GLU A 97 4.87 -22.40 20.69
CA GLU A 97 5.39 -21.67 21.85
C GLU A 97 5.10 -20.18 21.69
N ASP A 98 4.51 -19.56 22.69
CA ASP A 98 4.12 -18.18 22.97
C ASP A 98 4.86 -17.00 22.26
N LYS A 99 5.30 -17.15 21.03
CA LYS A 99 5.82 -16.01 20.28
C LYS A 99 4.66 -15.13 19.86
N LYS A 100 4.36 -14.15 20.70
CA LYS A 100 3.44 -13.06 20.39
C LYS A 100 3.82 -12.47 19.04
N ILE A 101 3.00 -12.71 18.04
CA ILE A 101 3.10 -12.03 16.74
C ILE A 101 3.02 -10.52 17.04
N ASN A 102 4.03 -9.77 16.63
CA ASN A 102 4.04 -8.32 16.83
C ASN A 102 3.38 -7.61 15.64
N PRO A 103 2.63 -6.53 15.88
CA PRO A 103 2.11 -5.70 14.82
C PRO A 103 3.23 -5.16 13.93
N VAL A 104 2.95 -5.00 12.64
CA VAL A 104 3.89 -4.42 11.69
C VAL A 104 4.15 -2.96 12.05
N LYS A 105 5.42 -2.58 12.12
CA LYS A 105 5.83 -1.24 12.55
C LYS A 105 5.66 -0.22 11.42
N PHE A 106 5.58 1.05 11.78
CA PHE A 106 5.57 2.18 10.86
C PHE A 106 6.73 2.12 9.86
N ILE A 107 7.96 1.94 10.36
CA ILE A 107 9.17 1.99 9.53
C ILE A 107 9.22 0.88 8.48
N ASP A 108 8.74 -0.31 8.82
CA ASP A 108 8.72 -1.46 7.93
C ASP A 108 7.83 -1.18 6.70
N THR A 109 6.65 -0.62 6.94
CA THR A 109 5.71 -0.29 5.87
C THR A 109 6.07 1.01 5.13
N PHE A 110 6.74 1.95 5.79
CA PHE A 110 7.26 3.16 5.15
C PHE A 110 8.34 2.83 4.13
N ILE A 111 9.38 2.10 4.55
CA ILE A 111 10.49 1.71 3.65
C ILE A 111 10.00 0.79 2.54
N PHE A 112 9.05 -0.10 2.84
CA PHE A 112 8.50 -1.01 1.85
C PHE A 112 7.89 -0.29 0.63
N GLN A 113 7.40 0.95 0.78
CA GLN A 113 6.82 1.66 -0.37
C GLN A 113 7.82 1.86 -1.51
N PHE A 114 9.09 2.10 -1.17
CA PHE A 114 10.17 2.28 -2.16
C PHE A 114 10.60 0.95 -2.83
N LEU A 115 10.27 -0.18 -2.22
CA LEU A 115 10.53 -1.54 -2.74
C LEU A 115 9.26 -2.18 -3.33
N ASN A 116 8.09 -1.54 -3.20
CA ASN A 116 6.83 -2.08 -3.68
C ASN A 116 6.64 -1.80 -5.17
N PRO A 117 6.84 -2.78 -6.06
CA PRO A 117 6.77 -2.55 -7.49
C PRO A 117 5.40 -2.04 -7.94
N LYS A 118 4.31 -2.49 -7.30
CA LYS A 118 2.97 -1.99 -7.58
C LYS A 118 2.85 -0.50 -7.28
N GLY A 119 3.38 -0.04 -6.14
CA GLY A 119 3.35 1.37 -5.74
C GLY A 119 4.20 2.24 -6.66
N VAL A 120 5.41 1.79 -6.97
CA VAL A 120 6.32 2.51 -7.88
C VAL A 120 5.72 2.65 -9.28
N MET A 121 5.21 1.56 -9.86
CA MET A 121 4.60 1.59 -11.19
C MET A 121 3.31 2.43 -11.23
N ALA A 122 2.48 2.35 -10.18
CA ALA A 122 1.31 3.20 -10.06
C ALA A 122 1.68 4.70 -10.01
N ALA A 123 2.70 5.06 -9.21
CA ALA A 123 3.18 6.44 -9.12
C ALA A 123 3.73 6.94 -10.47
N ILE A 124 4.58 6.16 -11.14
CA ILE A 124 5.11 6.50 -12.46
C ILE A 124 3.96 6.70 -13.46
N THR A 125 3.00 5.77 -13.51
CA THR A 125 1.84 5.85 -14.41
C THR A 125 1.03 7.12 -14.17
N LEU A 126 0.69 7.42 -12.91
CA LEU A 126 -0.13 8.59 -12.60
C LEU A 126 0.62 9.91 -12.87
N ILE A 127 1.90 9.98 -12.56
CA ILE A 127 2.72 11.17 -12.82
C ILE A 127 2.86 11.40 -14.32
N SER A 128 3.27 10.36 -15.08
CA SER A 128 3.51 10.48 -16.52
C SER A 128 2.27 10.83 -17.35
N ASN A 129 1.07 10.49 -16.87
CA ASN A 129 -0.15 10.73 -17.60
C ASN A 129 -0.92 12.00 -17.16
N PHE A 130 -0.69 12.47 -15.92
CA PHE A 130 -1.51 13.54 -15.34
C PHE A 130 -0.73 14.78 -14.91
N VAL A 131 0.60 14.76 -14.91
CA VAL A 131 1.38 15.98 -14.69
C VAL A 131 1.52 16.71 -16.02
N ILE A 132 1.10 17.97 -16.06
CA ILE A 132 1.03 18.82 -17.23
C ILE A 132 2.25 19.75 -17.21
N GLU A 133 3.06 19.76 -18.27
CA GLU A 133 4.29 20.56 -18.34
C GLU A 133 4.02 22.07 -18.18
N ASP A 134 3.00 22.60 -18.86
CA ASP A 134 2.63 24.03 -18.81
C ASP A 134 2.05 24.47 -17.44
N ASP A 135 1.56 23.54 -16.61
CA ASP A 135 1.03 23.81 -15.26
C ASP A 135 1.64 22.81 -14.24
N TYR A 136 2.96 22.61 -14.33
CA TYR A 136 3.69 21.54 -13.66
C TYR A 136 3.43 21.50 -12.16
N LEU A 137 3.61 22.63 -11.46
CA LEU A 137 3.49 22.65 -10.01
C LEU A 137 2.07 22.32 -9.52
N LYS A 138 1.06 22.91 -10.15
CA LYS A 138 -0.34 22.72 -9.76
C LYS A 138 -0.84 21.33 -10.12
N SER A 139 -0.50 20.80 -11.29
CA SER A 139 -0.85 19.44 -11.68
C SER A 139 -0.14 18.41 -10.81
N SER A 140 1.15 18.60 -10.51
CA SER A 140 1.92 17.76 -9.58
C SER A 140 1.28 17.71 -8.19
N LEU A 141 0.96 18.87 -7.60
CA LEU A 141 0.31 18.92 -6.29
C LEU A 141 -1.06 18.22 -6.30
N THR A 142 -1.80 18.34 -7.40
CA THR A 142 -3.10 17.65 -7.57
C THR A 142 -2.90 16.14 -7.61
N VAL A 143 -1.95 15.64 -8.39
CA VAL A 143 -1.62 14.20 -8.46
C VAL A 143 -1.17 13.68 -7.10
N ILE A 144 -0.27 14.39 -6.41
CA ILE A 144 0.20 13.99 -5.08
C ILE A 144 -0.94 13.95 -4.08
N ALA A 145 -1.82 14.95 -4.08
CA ALA A 145 -2.96 15.00 -3.16
C ALA A 145 -3.94 13.83 -3.41
N VAL A 146 -4.29 13.55 -4.67
CA VAL A 146 -5.18 12.45 -5.04
C VAL A 146 -4.54 11.11 -4.65
N CYS A 147 -3.27 10.88 -4.98
CA CYS A 147 -2.53 9.67 -4.62
C CYS A 147 -2.49 9.46 -3.10
N SER A 148 -2.19 10.53 -2.34
CA SER A 148 -2.12 10.49 -0.89
C SER A 148 -3.45 10.14 -0.25
N LEU A 149 -4.53 10.80 -0.66
CA LEU A 149 -5.89 10.54 -0.15
C LEU A 149 -6.38 9.14 -0.52
N THR A 150 -6.12 8.70 -1.73
CA THR A 150 -6.48 7.35 -2.17
C THR A 150 -5.71 6.28 -1.39
N ALA A 151 -4.41 6.47 -1.17
CA ALA A 151 -3.61 5.53 -0.39
C ALA A 151 -4.13 5.41 1.06
N LEU A 152 -4.41 6.54 1.72
CA LEU A 152 -4.96 6.54 3.08
C LEU A 152 -6.33 5.85 3.14
N SER A 153 -7.21 6.18 2.21
CA SER A 153 -8.56 5.60 2.13
C SER A 153 -8.50 4.10 1.90
N SER A 154 -7.72 3.66 0.93
CA SER A 154 -7.57 2.25 0.58
C SER A 154 -6.99 1.44 1.74
N ILE A 155 -5.85 1.85 2.28
CA ILE A 155 -5.18 1.07 3.33
C ILE A 155 -6.04 0.98 4.60
N THR A 156 -6.76 2.06 4.93
CA THR A 156 -7.68 2.08 6.05
C THR A 156 -8.86 1.13 5.82
N THR A 157 -9.45 1.16 4.62
CA THR A 157 -10.55 0.26 4.24
C THR A 157 -10.12 -1.21 4.36
N TRP A 158 -8.94 -1.58 3.87
CA TRP A 158 -8.43 -2.95 3.96
C TRP A 158 -8.16 -3.37 5.41
N ALA A 159 -7.68 -2.46 6.27
CA ALA A 159 -7.50 -2.73 7.69
C ALA A 159 -8.85 -2.99 8.38
N PHE A 160 -9.88 -2.19 8.08
CA PHE A 160 -11.24 -2.41 8.59
C PHE A 160 -11.85 -3.70 8.06
N LEU A 161 -11.65 -4.03 6.79
CA LEU A 161 -12.08 -5.30 6.20
C LEU A 161 -11.48 -6.50 6.96
N GLY A 162 -10.19 -6.45 7.27
CA GLY A 162 -9.54 -7.48 8.08
C GLY A 162 -10.17 -7.62 9.47
N LYS A 163 -10.40 -6.50 10.16
CA LYS A 163 -11.08 -6.52 11.46
C LYS A 163 -12.51 -7.07 11.36
N PHE A 164 -13.24 -6.71 10.32
CA PHE A 164 -14.59 -7.20 10.06
C PHE A 164 -14.60 -8.71 9.86
N LEU A 165 -13.71 -9.24 9.01
CA LEU A 165 -13.57 -10.67 8.77
C LEU A 165 -13.26 -11.45 10.05
N ARG A 166 -12.48 -10.88 10.98
CA ARG A 166 -12.24 -11.49 12.30
C ARG A 166 -13.55 -11.70 13.05
N ASN A 167 -14.42 -10.70 13.07
CA ASN A 167 -15.68 -10.79 13.82
C ASN A 167 -16.56 -11.94 13.31
N PHE A 168 -16.51 -12.25 12.00
CA PHE A 168 -17.19 -13.41 11.42
C PHE A 168 -16.49 -14.72 11.79
N ALA A 169 -15.18 -14.78 11.66
CA ALA A 169 -14.39 -15.98 11.93
C ALA A 169 -14.42 -16.41 13.40
N THR A 170 -14.67 -15.48 14.33
CA THR A 170 -14.73 -15.75 15.77
C THR A 170 -16.17 -15.89 16.32
N ASN A 171 -17.19 -15.71 15.47
CA ASN A 171 -18.59 -15.82 15.88
C ASN A 171 -19.03 -17.28 15.88
N ASN A 172 -19.13 -17.90 17.06
CA ASN A 172 -19.57 -19.29 17.25
C ASN A 172 -20.95 -19.59 16.62
N ASN A 173 -21.85 -18.61 16.50
CA ASN A 173 -23.16 -18.79 15.88
C ASN A 173 -23.04 -18.90 14.35
N PHE A 174 -22.04 -18.25 13.74
CA PHE A 174 -21.79 -18.36 12.31
C PHE A 174 -21.14 -19.70 11.98
N ILE A 175 -20.16 -20.13 12.78
CA ILE A 175 -19.49 -21.45 12.61
C ILE A 175 -20.49 -22.60 12.75
N LYS A 176 -21.41 -22.53 13.73
CA LYS A 176 -22.47 -23.54 13.92
C LYS A 176 -23.52 -23.65 12.79
N ARG A 177 -23.62 -22.64 11.93
CA ARG A 177 -24.53 -22.69 10.75
C ARG A 177 -23.90 -23.32 9.52
N PHE A 178 -22.59 -23.48 9.50
CA PHE A 178 -21.84 -24.08 8.38
C PHE A 178 -21.37 -25.53 8.68
N ASN A 179 -21.50 -26.00 9.92
CA ASN A 179 -21.36 -27.41 10.31
C ASN A 179 -22.73 -28.05 10.53
#